data_846b25535551245cc2c5606722e18e6e
#
_entry.id   846b25535551245cc2c5606722e18e6e
#
_cell.length_a   1.000
_cell.length_b   1.000
_cell.length_c   1.000
_cell.angle_alpha   90.00
_cell.angle_beta   90.00
_cell.angle_gamma   90.00
#
_symmetry.space_group_name_H-M   'P 1'
#
loop_
_entity.id
_entity.type
_entity.pdbx_description
1 polymer ?
#
loop_
_entity_poly.entity_id
_entity_poly.type
_entity_poly.pdbx_seq_one_letter_code
_entity_poly.pdbx_strand_id
1 'polypeptide(L)'
;MEQLLTFCAGTDAGSLEGTAAFSPDCGVLRIRAALPAGILTDARAELPWAMEETERLFMNGYQTWTHCPELGKQDKLRGLDGVPGFIRKHYGLDRYGDYFFVPYSGKKGQSHGFSYCYFRNGDTYRLIGSLDETPGYTVFGYDAQAGKLTVRRDCAGVRHPGGEFPAFDLFFAQGSERQVFDAWFMAMHCAARPAPRLTGYSSWYNRYQNISAASVAEDLEGYRQVLPKGSLFQIDDGWEPFVGDWMETDPKKFPD
;
A
#
# COMPACT_ATOMS: atom_id res chain seq x y z
N MET A 1 4.79 4.97 -27.01
CA MET A 1 6.20 5.34 -27.36
C MET A 1 7.11 4.87 -26.23
N GLU A 2 8.19 4.17 -26.57
CA GLU A 2 9.14 3.68 -25.57
C GLU A 2 9.90 4.84 -24.88
N GLN A 3 10.07 4.77 -23.59
CA GLN A 3 10.76 5.76 -22.77
C GLN A 3 11.91 5.08 -22.00
N LEU A 4 12.86 5.87 -21.53
CA LEU A 4 13.98 5.38 -20.70
C LEU A 4 13.80 5.84 -19.27
N LEU A 5 14.01 4.93 -18.34
CA LEU A 5 14.18 5.21 -16.92
C LEU A 5 15.63 4.99 -16.50
N THR A 6 16.03 5.58 -15.40
CA THR A 6 17.29 5.27 -14.70
C THR A 6 17.01 4.47 -13.45
N PHE A 7 17.90 3.58 -13.07
CA PHE A 7 17.79 2.84 -11.82
C PHE A 7 19.16 2.70 -11.13
N CYS A 8 19.10 2.51 -9.82
CA CYS A 8 20.22 2.18 -8.96
C CYS A 8 19.77 1.13 -7.96
N ALA A 9 20.64 0.17 -7.69
CA ALA A 9 20.47 -0.78 -6.58
C ALA A 9 21.85 -1.10 -5.97
N GLY A 10 21.89 -1.33 -4.66
CA GLY A 10 23.20 -1.55 -4.02
C GLY A 10 23.13 -2.23 -2.67
N THR A 11 24.30 -2.70 -2.27
CA THR A 11 24.65 -3.17 -0.93
C THR A 11 25.72 -2.27 -0.33
N ASP A 12 26.06 -2.45 0.93
CA ASP A 12 27.21 -1.80 1.59
C ASP A 12 28.56 -2.16 0.94
N ALA A 13 28.60 -3.21 0.12
CA ALA A 13 29.80 -3.66 -0.61
C ALA A 13 29.89 -3.12 -2.05
N GLY A 14 28.83 -2.53 -2.60
CA GLY A 14 28.84 -1.94 -3.95
C GLY A 14 27.44 -1.74 -4.53
N SER A 15 27.37 -0.95 -5.60
CA SER A 15 26.12 -0.60 -6.27
C SER A 15 26.19 -0.77 -7.78
N LEU A 16 25.02 -0.94 -8.40
CA LEU A 16 24.81 -0.97 -9.85
C LEU A 16 23.87 0.15 -10.23
N GLU A 17 24.26 0.93 -11.25
CA GLU A 17 23.41 1.91 -11.92
C GLU A 17 23.19 1.50 -13.35
N GLY A 18 22.05 1.86 -13.91
CA GLY A 18 21.72 1.53 -15.29
C GLY A 18 20.48 2.26 -15.79
N THR A 19 20.15 1.94 -17.04
CA THR A 19 18.94 2.42 -17.71
C THR A 19 18.15 1.23 -18.23
N ALA A 20 16.83 1.39 -18.31
CA ALA A 20 15.94 0.41 -18.91
C ALA A 20 14.87 1.11 -19.73
N ALA A 21 14.48 0.48 -20.85
CA ALA A 21 13.39 0.94 -21.67
C ALA A 21 12.06 0.41 -21.12
N PHE A 22 11.02 1.23 -21.18
CA PHE A 22 9.66 0.85 -20.79
C PHE A 22 8.61 1.51 -21.69
N SER A 23 7.45 0.87 -21.80
CA SER A 23 6.28 1.45 -22.45
C SER A 23 5.28 1.90 -21.36
N PRO A 24 4.96 3.21 -21.28
CA PRO A 24 4.01 3.70 -20.28
C PRO A 24 2.57 3.26 -20.54
N ASP A 25 2.26 2.81 -21.75
CA ASP A 25 0.89 2.51 -22.19
C ASP A 25 0.51 1.04 -21.89
N CYS A 26 1.50 0.14 -21.93
CA CYS A 26 1.28 -1.27 -21.59
C CYS A 26 2.60 -2.02 -21.41
N GLY A 27 2.58 -3.05 -20.59
CA GLY A 27 3.68 -4.00 -20.48
C GLY A 27 4.19 -4.22 -19.05
N VAL A 28 5.20 -5.08 -18.98
CA VAL A 28 5.90 -5.40 -17.75
C VAL A 28 7.37 -5.03 -17.90
N LEU A 29 7.87 -4.28 -16.94
CA LEU A 29 9.28 -3.97 -16.80
C LEU A 29 9.86 -4.77 -15.65
N ARG A 30 10.92 -5.53 -15.90
CA ARG A 30 11.67 -6.25 -14.87
C ARG A 30 13.09 -5.72 -14.78
N ILE A 31 13.47 -5.24 -13.59
CA ILE A 31 14.82 -4.78 -13.29
C ILE A 31 15.46 -5.79 -12.35
N ARG A 32 16.55 -6.39 -12.83
CA ARG A 32 17.39 -7.34 -12.09
C ARG A 32 18.77 -6.74 -11.94
N ALA A 33 19.28 -6.63 -10.72
CA ALA A 33 20.59 -6.08 -10.42
C ALA A 33 21.53 -7.18 -9.91
N ALA A 34 22.66 -7.38 -10.58
CA ALA A 34 23.71 -8.26 -10.07
C ALA A 34 24.47 -7.50 -8.97
N LEU A 35 24.24 -7.85 -7.71
CA LEU A 35 24.81 -7.18 -6.55
C LEU A 35 25.80 -8.07 -5.80
N PRO A 36 26.84 -7.47 -5.18
CA PRO A 36 27.71 -8.20 -4.26
C PRO A 36 26.96 -8.64 -3.01
N ALA A 37 27.46 -9.66 -2.33
CA ALA A 37 26.96 -10.03 -1.01
C ALA A 37 27.18 -8.88 -0.02
N GLY A 38 26.16 -8.61 0.82
CA GLY A 38 26.22 -7.49 1.78
C GLY A 38 24.85 -7.16 2.36
N ILE A 39 24.75 -6.00 2.92
CA ILE A 39 23.48 -5.44 3.41
C ILE A 39 22.90 -4.49 2.34
N LEU A 40 21.67 -4.71 1.92
CA LEU A 40 21.01 -3.83 0.97
C LEU A 40 20.92 -2.41 1.54
N THR A 41 21.25 -1.43 0.71
CA THR A 41 21.26 -0.01 1.08
C THR A 41 20.17 0.79 0.38
N ASP A 42 19.97 0.54 -0.91
CA ASP A 42 18.96 1.24 -1.73
C ASP A 42 18.58 0.38 -2.94
N ALA A 43 17.35 0.55 -3.42
CA ALA A 43 16.91 0.16 -4.74
C ALA A 43 15.90 1.20 -5.22
N ARG A 44 16.25 1.93 -6.28
CA ARG A 44 15.50 3.08 -6.77
C ARG A 44 15.45 3.11 -8.29
N ALA A 45 14.31 3.55 -8.84
CA ALA A 45 14.17 3.88 -10.26
C ALA A 45 13.50 5.25 -10.40
N GLU A 46 13.88 5.99 -11.43
CA GLU A 46 13.30 7.29 -11.78
C GLU A 46 12.78 7.25 -13.21
N LEU A 47 11.50 7.56 -13.36
CA LEU A 47 10.78 7.53 -14.62
C LEU A 47 10.35 8.94 -15.01
N PRO A 48 10.58 9.40 -16.24
CA PRO A 48 9.91 10.58 -16.74
C PRO A 48 8.41 10.30 -16.82
N TRP A 49 7.60 11.13 -16.17
CA TRP A 49 6.16 10.94 -16.12
C TRP A 49 5.44 12.28 -15.99
N ALA A 50 5.06 12.83 -17.13
CA ALA A 50 4.32 14.08 -17.16
C ALA A 50 2.86 13.84 -16.75
N MET A 51 2.31 14.75 -15.95
CA MET A 51 0.91 14.82 -15.59
C MET A 51 0.25 16.01 -16.32
N GLU A 52 -0.89 15.77 -16.96
CA GLU A 52 -1.69 16.81 -17.57
C GLU A 52 -2.42 17.65 -16.53
N GLU A 53 -2.86 18.85 -16.88
CA GLU A 53 -3.57 19.74 -15.95
C GLU A 53 -4.93 19.19 -15.49
N THR A 54 -5.59 18.41 -16.35
CA THR A 54 -6.88 17.78 -16.07
C THR A 54 -6.76 16.45 -15.37
N GLU A 55 -5.57 15.86 -15.33
CA GLU A 55 -5.37 14.56 -14.67
C GLU A 55 -5.48 14.66 -13.15
N ARG A 56 -5.90 13.55 -12.55
CA ARG A 56 -5.91 13.29 -11.13
C ARG A 56 -5.01 12.12 -10.82
N LEU A 57 -4.14 12.30 -9.85
CA LEU A 57 -3.21 11.28 -9.36
C LEU A 57 -3.77 10.64 -8.10
N PHE A 58 -3.92 9.33 -8.12
CA PHE A 58 -4.17 8.52 -6.93
C PHE A 58 -2.88 7.82 -6.51
N MET A 59 -2.56 7.90 -5.23
CA MET A 59 -1.48 7.16 -4.58
C MET A 59 -2.08 6.24 -3.53
N ASN A 60 -1.92 4.92 -3.70
CA ASN A 60 -2.42 3.94 -2.74
C ASN A 60 -1.74 4.13 -1.38
N GLY A 61 -2.51 4.11 -0.30
CA GLY A 61 -2.01 4.30 1.06
C GLY A 61 -1.33 3.06 1.64
N TYR A 62 -0.59 3.25 2.71
CA TYR A 62 0.07 2.18 3.44
C TYR A 62 -0.92 1.27 4.17
N GLN A 63 -1.98 1.83 4.69
CA GLN A 63 -2.98 1.13 5.50
C GLN A 63 -4.40 1.65 5.21
N THR A 64 -5.41 0.92 5.68
CA THR A 64 -6.83 1.19 5.44
C THR A 64 -7.28 2.60 5.82
N TRP A 65 -6.65 3.23 6.80
CA TRP A 65 -7.01 4.56 7.30
C TRP A 65 -6.17 5.68 6.68
N THR A 66 -5.28 5.37 5.75
CA THR A 66 -4.53 6.38 5.01
C THR A 66 -5.48 7.23 4.18
N HIS A 67 -5.35 8.55 4.29
CA HIS A 67 -6.11 9.48 3.45
C HIS A 67 -5.55 9.47 2.03
N CYS A 68 -6.25 8.83 1.10
CA CYS A 68 -5.87 8.63 -0.30
C CYS A 68 -6.81 9.38 -1.26
N PRO A 69 -6.77 10.71 -1.32
CA PRO A 69 -7.56 11.47 -2.29
C PRO A 69 -6.93 11.39 -3.68
N GLU A 70 -7.73 11.63 -4.71
CA GLU A 70 -7.19 11.97 -6.02
C GLU A 70 -6.70 13.43 -6.02
N LEU A 71 -5.43 13.61 -6.34
CA LEU A 71 -4.72 14.89 -6.29
C LEU A 71 -4.55 15.50 -7.67
N GLY A 72 -4.82 16.77 -7.80
CA GLY A 72 -4.40 17.58 -8.93
C GLY A 72 -2.93 18.00 -8.82
N LYS A 73 -2.39 18.53 -9.91
CA LYS A 73 -0.99 18.94 -10.06
C LYS A 73 -0.49 19.97 -9.02
N GLN A 74 -1.42 20.76 -8.45
CA GLN A 74 -1.12 21.79 -7.45
C GLN A 74 -1.60 21.42 -6.03
N ASP A 75 -2.18 20.25 -5.86
CA ASP A 75 -2.68 19.82 -4.59
C ASP A 75 -1.54 19.42 -3.64
N LYS A 76 -1.87 19.32 -2.36
CA LYS A 76 -0.89 19.13 -1.30
C LYS A 76 -1.47 18.22 -0.22
N LEU A 77 -0.72 17.19 0.12
CA LEU A 77 -0.95 16.37 1.31
C LEU A 77 0.00 16.79 2.43
N ARG A 78 -0.54 17.12 3.58
CA ARG A 78 0.25 17.58 4.73
C ARG A 78 0.62 16.48 5.71
N GLY A 79 -0.01 15.31 5.60
CA GLY A 79 0.13 14.27 6.61
C GLY A 79 -0.27 14.82 7.99
N LEU A 80 0.58 14.61 8.99
CA LEU A 80 0.37 15.13 10.35
C LEU A 80 0.86 16.58 10.54
N ASP A 81 1.45 17.21 9.52
CA ASP A 81 1.89 18.59 9.58
C ASP A 81 0.67 19.51 9.76
N GLY A 82 0.71 20.34 10.78
CA GLY A 82 -0.40 21.20 11.16
C GLY A 82 -1.37 20.61 12.18
N VAL A 83 -1.25 19.33 12.55
CA VAL A 83 -1.95 18.77 13.70
C VAL A 83 -1.14 19.13 14.96
N PRO A 84 -1.73 19.84 15.94
CA PRO A 84 -1.03 20.19 17.17
C PRO A 84 -0.45 18.97 17.87
N GLY A 85 0.80 19.09 18.39
CA GLY A 85 1.51 17.97 18.99
C GLY A 85 0.77 17.28 20.15
N PHE A 86 0.01 18.05 20.94
CA PHE A 86 -0.79 17.47 22.02
C PHE A 86 -1.95 16.60 21.50
N ILE A 87 -2.54 16.95 20.35
CA ILE A 87 -3.59 16.15 19.71
C ILE A 87 -2.96 14.86 19.16
N ARG A 88 -1.82 14.98 18.44
CA ARG A 88 -1.11 13.79 17.92
C ARG A 88 -0.78 12.81 19.03
N LYS A 89 -0.24 13.31 20.14
CA LYS A 89 0.11 12.48 21.29
C LYS A 89 -1.13 11.86 21.98
N HIS A 90 -2.21 12.63 22.15
CA HIS A 90 -3.44 12.16 22.80
C HIS A 90 -4.08 11.01 22.02
N TYR A 91 -4.16 11.13 20.70
CA TYR A 91 -4.75 10.10 19.83
C TYR A 91 -3.73 9.06 19.32
N GLY A 92 -2.48 9.17 19.72
CA GLY A 92 -1.43 8.24 19.29
C GLY A 92 -1.14 8.29 17.78
N LEU A 93 -1.48 9.38 17.09
CA LEU A 93 -1.35 9.49 15.64
C LEU A 93 0.09 9.29 15.15
N ASP A 94 1.07 9.62 15.97
CA ASP A 94 2.49 9.40 15.68
C ASP A 94 2.89 7.91 15.67
N ARG A 95 1.96 6.99 16.02
CA ARG A 95 2.21 5.54 16.03
C ARG A 95 1.69 4.83 14.79
N TYR A 96 0.94 5.50 13.93
CA TYR A 96 0.45 4.92 12.69
C TYR A 96 1.57 4.84 11.66
N GLY A 97 1.82 3.65 11.12
CA GLY A 97 2.95 3.33 10.26
C GLY A 97 3.07 4.21 9.01
N ASP A 98 1.94 4.65 8.45
CA ASP A 98 1.89 5.52 7.28
C ASP A 98 2.66 6.85 7.47
N TYR A 99 2.63 7.42 8.68
CA TYR A 99 3.29 8.68 8.98
C TYR A 99 4.78 8.55 9.34
N PHE A 100 5.20 7.36 9.76
CA PHE A 100 6.59 7.06 10.10
C PHE A 100 7.36 6.45 8.95
N PHE A 101 6.69 5.58 8.18
CA PHE A 101 7.35 4.78 7.17
C PHE A 101 7.87 5.65 6.03
N VAL A 102 7.02 6.53 5.47
CA VAL A 102 7.43 7.52 4.48
C VAL A 102 6.84 8.89 4.86
N PRO A 103 7.67 9.86 5.24
CA PRO A 103 7.19 11.18 5.61
C PRO A 103 6.51 11.90 4.43
N TYR A 104 5.40 12.55 4.69
CA TYR A 104 4.76 13.44 3.72
C TYR A 104 5.61 14.69 3.50
N SER A 105 5.89 15.04 2.26
CA SER A 105 6.71 16.23 1.92
C SER A 105 6.06 17.54 2.31
N GLY A 106 4.72 17.58 2.37
CA GLY A 106 3.94 18.78 2.61
C GLY A 106 4.06 19.83 1.51
N LYS A 107 4.64 19.51 0.35
CA LYS A 107 4.82 20.41 -0.80
C LYS A 107 3.74 20.19 -1.85
N LYS A 108 3.41 21.25 -2.59
CA LYS A 108 2.48 21.17 -3.72
C LYS A 108 3.00 20.24 -4.81
N GLY A 109 2.12 19.42 -5.36
CA GLY A 109 2.43 18.49 -6.43
C GLY A 109 3.32 17.32 -6.04
N GLN A 110 3.66 17.18 -4.76
CA GLN A 110 4.42 16.03 -4.26
C GLN A 110 3.54 15.11 -3.44
N SER A 111 3.60 13.83 -3.74
CA SER A 111 2.87 12.76 -3.06
C SER A 111 3.64 11.45 -3.09
N HIS A 112 3.26 10.51 -2.25
CA HIS A 112 3.77 9.15 -2.28
C HIS A 112 2.65 8.14 -2.03
N GLY A 113 2.90 6.88 -2.38
CA GLY A 113 2.00 5.76 -2.15
C GLY A 113 2.72 4.44 -2.28
N PHE A 114 1.98 3.34 -2.15
CA PHE A 114 2.51 1.98 -2.02
C PHE A 114 1.85 1.05 -3.02
N SER A 115 2.60 0.13 -3.56
CA SER A 115 2.19 -0.97 -4.43
C SER A 115 1.59 -0.56 -5.78
N TYR A 116 0.82 0.51 -5.86
CA TYR A 116 0.33 1.07 -7.13
C TYR A 116 -0.07 2.54 -7.04
N CYS A 117 -0.09 3.18 -8.18
CA CYS A 117 -0.68 4.49 -8.40
C CYS A 117 -1.35 4.55 -9.77
N TYR A 118 -2.24 5.51 -9.96
CA TYR A 118 -2.78 5.80 -11.28
C TYR A 118 -2.94 7.30 -11.51
N PHE A 119 -2.90 7.68 -12.80
CA PHE A 119 -3.23 9.01 -13.29
C PHE A 119 -4.51 8.88 -14.11
N ARG A 120 -5.55 9.62 -13.72
CA ARG A 120 -6.87 9.53 -14.35
C ARG A 120 -7.26 10.84 -15.02
N ASN A 121 -7.69 10.76 -16.27
CA ASN A 121 -8.32 11.84 -17.01
C ASN A 121 -9.69 11.37 -17.54
N GLY A 122 -10.79 11.86 -16.97
CA GLY A 122 -12.12 11.33 -17.24
C GLY A 122 -12.19 9.84 -16.92
N ASP A 123 -12.54 9.02 -17.90
CA ASP A 123 -12.64 7.56 -17.79
C ASP A 123 -11.37 6.82 -18.23
N THR A 124 -10.30 7.55 -18.53
CA THR A 124 -9.01 6.97 -18.94
C THR A 124 -8.04 6.97 -17.78
N TYR A 125 -7.50 5.82 -17.46
CA TYR A 125 -6.52 5.55 -16.41
C TYR A 125 -5.18 5.18 -17.02
N ARG A 126 -4.10 5.72 -16.47
CA ARG A 126 -2.72 5.25 -16.68
C ARG A 126 -2.26 4.66 -15.35
N LEU A 127 -2.23 3.34 -15.25
CA LEU A 127 -1.90 2.60 -14.04
C LEU A 127 -0.44 2.17 -14.06
N ILE A 128 0.21 2.29 -12.90
CA ILE A 128 1.52 1.72 -12.61
C ILE A 128 1.36 0.90 -11.34
N GLY A 129 1.64 -0.40 -11.42
CA GLY A 129 1.51 -1.32 -10.30
C GLY A 129 2.77 -2.17 -10.11
N SER A 130 3.09 -2.49 -8.87
CA SER A 130 4.08 -3.52 -8.54
C SER A 130 3.47 -4.89 -8.77
N LEU A 131 4.28 -5.83 -9.25
CA LEU A 131 3.87 -7.25 -9.42
C LEU A 131 4.43 -8.14 -8.31
N ASP A 132 5.43 -7.66 -7.55
CA ASP A 132 6.07 -8.44 -6.51
C ASP A 132 6.51 -7.54 -5.34
N GLU A 133 6.00 -7.81 -4.16
CA GLU A 133 6.35 -7.12 -2.91
C GLU A 133 7.22 -8.00 -1.99
N THR A 134 7.61 -9.19 -2.45
CA THR A 134 8.41 -10.14 -1.64
C THR A 134 9.77 -9.56 -1.20
N PRO A 135 10.51 -8.80 -2.03
CA PRO A 135 11.78 -8.21 -1.62
C PRO A 135 11.65 -6.97 -0.71
N GLY A 136 10.44 -6.51 -0.47
CA GLY A 136 10.10 -5.32 0.31
C GLY A 136 9.00 -4.49 -0.36
N TYR A 137 8.42 -3.55 0.36
CA TYR A 137 7.37 -2.69 -0.19
C TYR A 137 7.86 -1.86 -1.38
N THR A 138 7.03 -1.77 -2.43
CA THR A 138 7.25 -0.82 -3.52
C THR A 138 6.63 0.52 -3.14
N VAL A 139 7.48 1.54 -3.03
CA VAL A 139 7.08 2.90 -2.68
C VAL A 139 7.17 3.78 -3.91
N PHE A 140 6.06 4.35 -4.33
CA PHE A 140 5.97 5.33 -5.40
C PHE A 140 6.07 6.73 -4.81
N GLY A 141 6.86 7.60 -5.43
CA GLY A 141 6.91 9.03 -5.13
C GLY A 141 6.69 9.81 -6.43
N TYR A 142 5.90 10.86 -6.39
CA TYR A 142 5.64 11.70 -7.54
C TYR A 142 5.93 13.17 -7.27
N ASP A 143 6.60 13.81 -8.22
CA ASP A 143 6.82 15.25 -8.25
C ASP A 143 6.24 15.83 -9.55
N ALA A 144 5.09 16.48 -9.44
CA ALA A 144 4.38 17.05 -10.58
C ALA A 144 5.13 18.24 -11.22
N GLN A 145 5.97 18.96 -10.46
CA GLN A 145 6.76 20.06 -10.98
C GLN A 145 7.93 19.55 -11.83
N ALA A 146 8.54 18.47 -11.39
CA ALA A 146 9.62 17.82 -12.13
C ALA A 146 9.11 16.90 -13.25
N GLY A 147 7.82 16.54 -13.25
CA GLY A 147 7.25 15.53 -14.14
C GLY A 147 7.93 14.17 -13.95
N LYS A 148 8.16 13.78 -12.71
CA LYS A 148 8.97 12.62 -12.37
C LYS A 148 8.25 11.70 -11.38
N LEU A 149 8.22 10.41 -11.73
CA LEU A 149 7.82 9.33 -10.84
C LEU A 149 9.08 8.61 -10.34
N THR A 150 9.19 8.45 -9.04
CA THR A 150 10.24 7.67 -8.38
C THR A 150 9.64 6.38 -7.85
N VAL A 151 10.32 5.27 -8.05
CA VAL A 151 9.96 3.98 -7.46
C VAL A 151 11.12 3.54 -6.57
N ARG A 152 10.84 3.19 -5.33
CA ARG A 152 11.82 2.67 -4.38
C ARG A 152 11.35 1.35 -3.83
N ARG A 153 12.30 0.48 -3.49
CA ARG A 153 12.06 -0.76 -2.75
C ARG A 153 12.46 -0.55 -1.28
N ASP A 154 11.57 -0.88 -0.37
CA ASP A 154 11.90 -0.92 1.06
C ASP A 154 12.68 -2.20 1.38
N CYS A 155 13.97 -2.16 1.15
CA CYS A 155 14.86 -3.30 1.31
C CYS A 155 16.13 -2.97 2.13
N ALA A 156 16.29 -1.71 2.56
CA ALA A 156 17.47 -1.29 3.30
C ALA A 156 17.60 -2.07 4.62
N GLY A 157 18.83 -2.51 4.93
CA GLY A 157 19.12 -3.31 6.12
C GLY A 157 18.93 -4.82 5.95
N VAL A 158 18.39 -5.30 4.84
CA VAL A 158 18.21 -6.73 4.54
C VAL A 158 19.51 -7.32 4.02
N ARG A 159 19.88 -8.52 4.53
CA ARG A 159 21.08 -9.26 4.05
C ARG A 159 20.81 -9.84 2.66
N HIS A 160 21.70 -9.53 1.73
CA HIS A 160 21.75 -10.11 0.39
C HIS A 160 22.93 -11.09 0.25
N PRO A 161 22.71 -12.31 -0.23
CA PRO A 161 23.78 -13.33 -0.33
C PRO A 161 24.76 -13.07 -1.48
N GLY A 162 24.49 -12.09 -2.34
CA GLY A 162 25.17 -11.85 -3.62
C GLY A 162 24.45 -12.54 -4.77
N GLY A 163 24.66 -12.01 -5.98
CA GLY A 163 23.99 -12.47 -7.19
C GLY A 163 22.85 -11.56 -7.66
N GLU A 164 21.85 -12.13 -8.32
CA GLU A 164 20.73 -11.36 -8.86
C GLU A 164 19.77 -10.91 -7.76
N PHE A 165 19.51 -9.60 -7.70
CA PHE A 165 18.50 -8.99 -6.85
C PHE A 165 17.32 -8.51 -7.71
N PRO A 166 16.08 -8.95 -7.43
CA PRO A 166 14.89 -8.52 -8.16
C PRO A 166 14.47 -7.12 -7.69
N ALA A 167 15.14 -6.09 -8.22
CA ALA A 167 14.93 -4.73 -7.78
C ALA A 167 13.49 -4.27 -8.02
N PHE A 168 12.95 -4.45 -9.24
CA PHE A 168 11.59 -4.06 -9.57
C PHE A 168 10.94 -4.99 -10.59
N ASP A 169 9.64 -5.28 -10.37
CA ASP A 169 8.70 -5.83 -11.33
C ASP A 169 7.52 -4.88 -11.41
N LEU A 170 7.49 -4.04 -12.47
CA LEU A 170 6.48 -3.00 -12.66
C LEU A 170 5.58 -3.33 -13.83
N PHE A 171 4.30 -3.13 -13.64
CA PHE A 171 3.25 -3.24 -14.64
C PHE A 171 2.75 -1.86 -15.05
N PHE A 172 2.53 -1.66 -16.34
CA PHE A 172 1.99 -0.44 -16.91
C PHE A 172 0.77 -0.77 -17.75
N ALA A 173 -0.28 0.03 -17.63
CA ALA A 173 -1.47 -0.09 -18.48
C ALA A 173 -2.16 1.25 -18.65
N GLN A 174 -2.78 1.44 -19.83
CA GLN A 174 -3.68 2.56 -20.10
C GLN A 174 -5.01 2.04 -20.64
N GLY A 175 -6.10 2.61 -20.17
CA GLY A 175 -7.47 2.21 -20.55
C GLY A 175 -8.52 2.65 -19.57
N SER A 176 -9.71 2.05 -19.63
CA SER A 176 -10.73 2.25 -18.60
C SER A 176 -10.28 1.62 -17.28
N GLU A 177 -10.88 2.06 -16.17
CA GLU A 177 -10.60 1.51 -14.83
C GLU A 177 -10.57 -0.02 -14.83
N ARG A 178 -11.65 -0.63 -15.32
CA ARG A 178 -11.76 -2.09 -15.36
C ARG A 178 -10.65 -2.74 -16.17
N GLN A 179 -10.33 -2.19 -17.35
CA GLN A 179 -9.28 -2.75 -18.21
C GLN A 179 -7.92 -2.75 -17.53
N VAL A 180 -7.52 -1.63 -16.90
CA VAL A 180 -6.19 -1.52 -16.29
C VAL A 180 -6.06 -2.37 -15.04
N PHE A 181 -7.10 -2.44 -14.19
CA PHE A 181 -7.07 -3.26 -12.98
C PHE A 181 -7.19 -4.75 -13.27
N ASP A 182 -8.08 -5.17 -14.18
CA ASP A 182 -8.19 -6.57 -14.59
C ASP A 182 -6.86 -7.07 -15.19
N ALA A 183 -6.22 -6.27 -16.05
CA ALA A 183 -4.93 -6.60 -16.63
C ALA A 183 -3.81 -6.70 -15.57
N TRP A 184 -3.79 -5.80 -14.59
CA TRP A 184 -2.81 -5.83 -13.50
C TRP A 184 -3.00 -7.07 -12.61
N PHE A 185 -4.24 -7.38 -12.20
CA PHE A 185 -4.53 -8.58 -11.42
C PHE A 185 -4.19 -9.86 -12.16
N MET A 186 -4.43 -9.90 -13.47
CA MET A 186 -4.00 -11.03 -14.31
C MET A 186 -2.46 -11.17 -14.35
N ALA A 187 -1.74 -10.04 -14.47
CA ALA A 187 -0.27 -10.04 -14.47
C ALA A 187 0.32 -10.48 -13.12
N MET A 188 -0.37 -10.23 -12.01
CA MET A 188 -0.03 -10.75 -10.67
C MET A 188 -0.46 -12.21 -10.46
N HIS A 189 -1.10 -12.86 -11.44
CA HIS A 189 -1.71 -14.17 -11.30
C HIS A 189 -2.78 -14.24 -10.19
N CYS A 190 -3.41 -13.10 -9.88
CA CYS A 190 -4.50 -13.01 -8.92
C CYS A 190 -5.83 -13.35 -9.60
N ALA A 191 -6.31 -14.57 -9.42
CA ALA A 191 -7.66 -14.92 -9.84
C ALA A 191 -8.70 -14.38 -8.86
N ALA A 192 -9.71 -13.67 -9.37
CA ALA A 192 -10.84 -13.28 -8.55
C ALA A 192 -11.52 -14.50 -7.95
N ARG A 193 -11.65 -14.53 -6.63
CA ARG A 193 -12.45 -15.56 -5.93
C ARG A 193 -13.84 -15.00 -5.71
N PRO A 194 -14.89 -15.57 -6.30
CA PRO A 194 -16.24 -15.11 -6.05
C PRO A 194 -16.56 -15.27 -4.56
N ALA A 195 -16.88 -14.20 -3.90
CA ALA A 195 -17.37 -14.24 -2.53
C ALA A 195 -18.90 -14.41 -2.54
N PRO A 196 -19.48 -15.31 -1.72
CA PRO A 196 -20.92 -15.38 -1.56
C PRO A 196 -21.42 -14.06 -0.94
N ARG A 197 -22.67 -13.72 -1.21
CA ARG A 197 -23.32 -12.66 -0.45
C ARG A 197 -23.44 -13.09 1.01
N LEU A 198 -22.76 -12.37 1.89
CA LEU A 198 -22.81 -12.62 3.33
C LEU A 198 -23.63 -11.51 3.99
N THR A 199 -24.48 -11.94 4.90
CA THR A 199 -25.13 -11.04 5.89
C THR A 199 -24.60 -11.49 7.23
N GLY A 200 -24.31 -10.55 8.13
CA GLY A 200 -23.72 -10.93 9.40
C GLY A 200 -23.77 -9.86 10.46
N TYR A 201 -23.21 -10.21 11.58
CA TYR A 201 -22.96 -9.37 12.74
C TYR A 201 -21.45 -9.19 12.92
N SER A 202 -21.03 -8.00 13.30
CA SER A 202 -19.67 -7.72 13.79
C SER A 202 -19.75 -7.05 15.16
N SER A 203 -18.99 -7.55 16.11
CA SER A 203 -18.93 -7.00 17.47
C SER A 203 -18.45 -5.55 17.51
N TRP A 204 -17.64 -5.13 16.52
CA TRP A 204 -17.06 -3.79 16.48
C TRP A 204 -18.11 -2.68 16.56
N TYR A 205 -19.15 -2.74 15.75
CA TYR A 205 -20.15 -1.68 15.68
C TYR A 205 -21.04 -1.56 16.92
N ASN A 206 -21.10 -2.62 17.73
CA ASN A 206 -21.90 -2.65 18.96
C ASN A 206 -21.03 -2.39 20.21
N ARG A 207 -19.82 -2.97 20.29
CA ARG A 207 -19.02 -3.05 21.50
C ARG A 207 -17.65 -2.38 21.40
N TYR A 208 -17.15 -2.12 20.19
CA TYR A 208 -15.74 -1.75 19.95
C TYR A 208 -14.81 -2.78 20.63
N GLN A 209 -13.76 -2.32 21.28
CA GLN A 209 -12.82 -3.18 22.02
C GLN A 209 -13.37 -3.66 23.40
N ASN A 210 -14.57 -3.25 23.79
CA ASN A 210 -15.17 -3.62 25.08
C ASN A 210 -15.93 -4.95 25.00
N ILE A 211 -15.27 -5.99 24.50
CA ILE A 211 -15.81 -7.34 24.40
C ILE A 211 -15.23 -8.25 25.47
N SER A 212 -15.99 -9.28 25.83
CA SER A 212 -15.59 -10.37 26.71
C SER A 212 -16.31 -11.64 26.29
N ALA A 213 -15.89 -12.80 26.81
CA ALA A 213 -16.57 -14.07 26.55
C ALA A 213 -18.08 -13.98 26.84
N ALA A 214 -18.46 -13.34 27.94
CA ALA A 214 -19.85 -13.16 28.35
C ALA A 214 -20.63 -12.29 27.35
N SER A 215 -20.06 -11.13 26.97
CA SER A 215 -20.73 -10.23 26.02
C SER A 215 -20.84 -10.81 24.61
N VAL A 216 -19.84 -11.58 24.18
CA VAL A 216 -19.88 -12.29 22.89
C VAL A 216 -20.95 -13.39 22.91
N ALA A 217 -21.11 -14.11 24.01
CA ALA A 217 -22.15 -15.12 24.17
C ALA A 217 -23.56 -14.49 24.13
N GLU A 218 -23.74 -13.34 24.80
CA GLU A 218 -24.99 -12.56 24.75
C GLU A 218 -25.32 -12.13 23.31
N ASP A 219 -24.35 -11.54 22.63
CA ASP A 219 -24.52 -11.10 21.23
C ASP A 219 -24.81 -12.26 20.28
N LEU A 220 -24.19 -13.43 20.49
CA LEU A 220 -24.45 -14.63 19.71
C LEU A 220 -25.88 -15.15 19.90
N GLU A 221 -26.40 -15.07 21.12
CA GLU A 221 -27.79 -15.46 21.37
C GLU A 221 -28.78 -14.50 20.67
N GLY A 222 -28.56 -13.19 20.76
CA GLY A 222 -29.34 -12.21 20.01
C GLY A 222 -29.24 -12.40 18.48
N TYR A 223 -28.03 -12.67 18.00
CA TYR A 223 -27.78 -12.99 16.58
C TYR A 223 -28.63 -14.17 16.08
N ARG A 224 -28.70 -15.26 16.85
CA ARG A 224 -29.48 -16.46 16.49
C ARG A 224 -30.97 -16.20 16.34
N GLN A 225 -31.49 -15.20 17.04
CA GLN A 225 -32.92 -14.83 16.97
C GLN A 225 -33.25 -13.96 15.77
N VAL A 226 -32.26 -13.21 15.25
CA VAL A 226 -32.49 -12.18 14.23
C VAL A 226 -32.00 -12.59 12.85
N LEU A 227 -30.87 -13.27 12.76
CA LEU A 227 -30.22 -13.58 11.49
C LEU A 227 -30.45 -15.03 11.06
N PRO A 228 -30.59 -15.28 9.72
CA PRO A 228 -30.81 -16.61 9.20
C PRO A 228 -29.58 -17.52 9.39
N LYS A 229 -29.82 -18.83 9.41
CA LYS A 229 -28.73 -19.82 9.44
C LYS A 229 -27.76 -19.58 8.26
N GLY A 230 -26.46 -19.68 8.54
CA GLY A 230 -25.39 -19.48 7.55
C GLY A 230 -24.93 -18.02 7.42
N SER A 231 -25.51 -17.08 8.20
CA SER A 231 -24.97 -15.75 8.34
C SER A 231 -23.61 -15.75 9.08
N LEU A 232 -22.82 -14.72 8.88
CA LEU A 232 -21.52 -14.54 9.51
C LEU A 232 -21.70 -13.96 10.93
N PHE A 233 -21.01 -14.52 11.93
CA PHE A 233 -20.81 -13.91 13.22
C PHE A 233 -19.32 -13.61 13.39
N GLN A 234 -18.94 -12.33 13.42
CA GLN A 234 -17.56 -11.87 13.50
C GLN A 234 -17.29 -11.29 14.89
N ILE A 235 -16.26 -11.83 15.55
CA ILE A 235 -15.62 -11.18 16.69
C ILE A 235 -14.51 -10.31 16.14
N ASP A 236 -14.63 -9.02 16.36
CA ASP A 236 -13.67 -8.00 15.91
C ASP A 236 -12.63 -7.73 17.01
N ASP A 237 -11.87 -6.62 16.89
CA ASP A 237 -10.85 -6.21 17.85
C ASP A 237 -11.28 -6.28 19.31
N GLY A 238 -10.30 -6.47 20.20
CA GLY A 238 -10.46 -6.37 21.64
C GLY A 238 -10.49 -7.71 22.37
N TRP A 239 -10.31 -8.83 21.68
CA TRP A 239 -10.16 -10.17 22.25
C TRP A 239 -8.69 -10.49 22.60
N GLU A 240 -7.75 -9.82 21.93
CA GLU A 240 -6.31 -9.95 22.10
C GLU A 240 -5.78 -9.03 23.23
N PRO A 241 -4.61 -9.33 23.84
CA PRO A 241 -3.97 -8.47 24.83
C PRO A 241 -3.55 -7.11 24.26
N PHE A 242 -2.99 -7.11 23.04
CA PHE A 242 -2.59 -5.93 22.26
C PHE A 242 -2.93 -6.11 20.79
N VAL A 243 -3.26 -5.03 20.11
CA VAL A 243 -3.49 -5.02 18.67
C VAL A 243 -2.28 -5.63 17.94
N GLY A 244 -2.51 -6.73 17.22
CA GLY A 244 -1.49 -7.48 16.51
C GLY A 244 -1.08 -8.81 17.15
N ASP A 245 -1.50 -9.08 18.37
CA ASP A 245 -1.21 -10.35 19.09
C ASP A 245 -2.20 -11.47 18.69
N TRP A 246 -2.25 -11.77 17.40
CA TRP A 246 -3.23 -12.69 16.78
C TRP A 246 -3.21 -14.13 17.29
N MET A 247 -2.24 -14.49 18.11
CA MET A 247 -2.08 -15.86 18.62
C MET A 247 -2.42 -16.00 20.09
N GLU A 248 -2.82 -14.91 20.76
CA GLU A 248 -3.11 -14.89 22.18
C GLU A 248 -4.44 -14.20 22.48
N THR A 249 -5.17 -14.70 23.46
CA THR A 249 -6.37 -14.04 23.97
C THR A 249 -6.07 -13.28 25.27
N ASP A 250 -6.76 -12.18 25.52
CA ASP A 250 -6.71 -11.49 26.80
C ASP A 250 -7.41 -12.37 27.88
N PRO A 251 -6.66 -12.97 28.83
CA PRO A 251 -7.23 -13.90 29.81
C PRO A 251 -8.20 -13.25 30.81
N LYS A 252 -8.22 -11.90 30.89
CA LYS A 252 -9.20 -11.17 31.70
C LYS A 252 -10.55 -11.07 31.03
N LYS A 253 -10.55 -11.02 29.70
CA LYS A 253 -11.77 -10.91 28.89
C LYS A 253 -12.28 -12.26 28.43
N PHE A 254 -11.38 -13.18 28.14
CA PHE A 254 -11.66 -14.53 27.64
C PHE A 254 -10.88 -15.56 28.50
N PRO A 255 -11.33 -15.80 29.76
CA PRO A 255 -10.77 -16.87 30.57
C PRO A 255 -11.13 -18.23 29.92
N ASP A 256 -10.24 -19.23 30.07
CA ASP A 256 -10.42 -20.60 29.59
C ASP A 256 -11.67 -21.28 30.17
#